data_6fbbe4339a45781e68f5426d532acd8e
#
_entry.id   6fbbe4339a45781e68f5426d532acd8e
#
_cell.length_a   1.000
_cell.length_b   1.000
_cell.length_c   1.000
_cell.angle_alpha   90.00
_cell.angle_beta   90.00
_cell.angle_gamma   90.00
#
_symmetry.space_group_name_H-M   'P 1'
#
loop_
_entity.id
_entity.type
_entity.pdbx_description
1 polymer ?
#
loop_
_entity_poly.entity_id
_entity_poly.type
_entity_poly.pdbx_seq_one_letter_code
_entity_poly.pdbx_strand_id
1 'polypeptide(L)'
;MKSASLQYANAIADVALAQDAAEPAAKQLQEFGAAYAQSAELRTFLASPAVSMEAKHAVIEKIVARLGAGKIIRNFLFVLADHRRTPLIPQVIAAFHEVIRQRQGIAEAQISSAVELSAAQKKEMAATLAHLTGKKIEAKYALDPALLGGARVRIGDTIYDGSLRSRLHEMRKRLAAE
;
A
#
# COMPACT_ATOMS: atom_id res chain seq x y z
N MET A 1 -19.95 -1.07 0.31
CA MET A 1 -19.56 -1.77 1.57
C MET A 1 -18.05 -1.86 1.61
N LYS A 2 -17.41 -1.42 2.70
CA LYS A 2 -15.95 -1.58 2.85
C LYS A 2 -15.64 -3.08 2.88
N SER A 3 -14.65 -3.56 2.13
CA SER A 3 -14.29 -4.98 2.13
C SER A 3 -13.85 -5.41 3.53
N ALA A 4 -14.08 -6.67 3.89
CA ALA A 4 -13.67 -7.20 5.19
C ALA A 4 -12.16 -6.99 5.44
N SER A 5 -11.32 -7.14 4.40
CA SER A 5 -9.88 -6.88 4.48
C SER A 5 -9.56 -5.45 4.94
N LEU A 6 -10.31 -4.45 4.47
CA LEU A 6 -10.11 -3.06 4.86
C LEU A 6 -10.51 -2.81 6.33
N GLN A 7 -11.54 -3.50 6.84
CA GLN A 7 -11.94 -3.39 8.24
C GLN A 7 -10.85 -3.93 9.17
N TYR A 8 -10.29 -5.12 8.86
CA TYR A 8 -9.16 -5.68 9.59
C TYR A 8 -7.91 -4.82 9.50
N ALA A 9 -7.63 -4.27 8.31
CA ALA A 9 -6.49 -3.37 8.11
C ALA A 9 -6.61 -2.08 8.94
N ASN A 10 -7.80 -1.49 9.03
CA ASN A 10 -8.04 -0.33 9.90
C ASN A 10 -7.85 -0.69 11.37
N ALA A 11 -8.40 -1.83 11.83
CA ALA A 11 -8.29 -2.23 13.22
C ALA A 11 -6.84 -2.42 13.67
N ILE A 12 -6.01 -3.12 12.87
CA ILE A 12 -4.59 -3.27 13.20
C ILE A 12 -3.84 -1.94 13.09
N ALA A 13 -4.20 -1.06 12.14
CA ALA A 13 -3.60 0.26 12.01
C ALA A 13 -3.88 1.15 13.23
N ASP A 14 -5.11 1.10 13.76
CA ASP A 14 -5.47 1.81 15.01
C ASP A 14 -4.58 1.39 16.17
N VAL A 15 -4.41 0.08 16.37
CA VAL A 15 -3.58 -0.46 17.46
C VAL A 15 -2.10 -0.16 17.25
N ALA A 16 -1.59 -0.29 16.03
CA ALA A 16 -0.19 -0.06 15.71
C ALA A 16 0.20 1.42 15.86
N LEU A 17 -0.67 2.34 15.44
CA LEU A 17 -0.45 3.78 15.61
C LEU A 17 -0.57 4.22 17.07
N ALA A 18 -1.53 3.68 17.82
CA ALA A 18 -1.68 3.97 19.24
C ALA A 18 -0.47 3.56 20.09
N GLN A 19 0.31 2.58 19.62
CA GLN A 19 1.53 2.10 20.28
C GLN A 19 2.83 2.59 19.62
N ASP A 20 2.72 3.54 18.68
CA ASP A 20 3.87 4.05 17.89
C ASP A 20 4.71 2.94 17.23
N ALA A 21 4.04 1.86 16.84
CA ALA A 21 4.64 0.65 16.30
C ALA A 21 4.24 0.36 14.86
N ALA A 22 3.81 1.38 14.09
CA ALA A 22 3.28 1.21 12.75
C ALA A 22 4.30 0.63 11.77
N GLU A 23 5.54 1.15 11.75
CA GLU A 23 6.60 0.65 10.86
C GLU A 23 7.06 -0.78 11.22
N PRO A 24 7.41 -1.09 12.49
CA PRO A 24 7.74 -2.46 12.86
C PRO A 24 6.58 -3.44 12.61
N ALA A 25 5.33 -3.04 12.86
CA ALA A 25 4.17 -3.87 12.57
C ALA A 25 4.02 -4.15 11.07
N ALA A 26 4.24 -3.14 10.22
CA ALA A 26 4.17 -3.30 8.77
C ALA A 26 5.22 -4.31 8.26
N LYS A 27 6.45 -4.19 8.72
CA LYS A 27 7.54 -5.11 8.37
C LYS A 27 7.24 -6.55 8.81
N GLN A 28 6.89 -6.73 10.08
CA GLN A 28 6.58 -8.04 10.65
C GLN A 28 5.39 -8.72 9.98
N LEU A 29 4.34 -7.94 9.66
CA LEU A 29 3.17 -8.44 8.95
C LEU A 29 3.51 -8.86 7.52
N GLN A 30 4.40 -8.12 6.85
CA GLN A 30 4.89 -8.45 5.51
C GLN A 30 5.75 -9.73 5.53
N GLU A 31 6.63 -9.89 6.52
CA GLU A 31 7.46 -11.10 6.69
C GLU A 31 6.57 -12.34 6.93
N PHE A 32 5.54 -12.21 7.77
CA PHE A 32 4.56 -13.28 7.95
C PHE A 32 3.80 -13.57 6.64
N GLY A 33 3.39 -12.55 5.92
CA GLY A 33 2.72 -12.68 4.62
C GLY A 33 3.57 -13.40 3.58
N ALA A 34 4.87 -13.14 3.54
CA ALA A 34 5.82 -13.84 2.67
C ALA A 34 5.92 -15.34 3.04
N ALA A 35 6.04 -15.67 4.32
CA ALA A 35 6.05 -17.06 4.78
C ALA A 35 4.72 -17.77 4.46
N TYR A 36 3.58 -17.09 4.64
CA TYR A 36 2.26 -17.60 4.30
C TYR A 36 2.11 -17.84 2.79
N ALA A 37 2.63 -16.96 1.95
CA ALA A 37 2.57 -17.09 0.50
C ALA A 37 3.45 -18.25 -0.03
N GLN A 38 4.61 -18.46 0.58
CA GLN A 38 5.57 -19.50 0.17
C GLN A 38 5.12 -20.91 0.55
N SER A 39 4.34 -21.10 1.63
CA SER A 39 3.92 -22.42 2.08
C SER A 39 2.46 -22.70 1.75
N ALA A 40 2.23 -23.58 0.78
CA ALA A 40 0.89 -24.08 0.47
C ALA A 40 0.29 -24.90 1.64
N GLU A 41 1.14 -25.64 2.35
CA GLU A 41 0.75 -26.42 3.52
C GLU A 41 0.22 -25.51 4.64
N LEU A 42 0.92 -24.42 4.93
CA LEU A 42 0.50 -23.43 5.93
C LEU A 42 -0.85 -22.82 5.57
N ARG A 43 -1.05 -22.45 4.30
CA ARG A 43 -2.32 -21.91 3.82
C ARG A 43 -3.47 -22.90 4.01
N THR A 44 -3.25 -24.15 3.59
CA THR A 44 -4.25 -25.22 3.73
C THR A 44 -4.54 -25.50 5.18
N PHE A 45 -3.51 -25.62 6.03
CA PHE A 45 -3.64 -25.86 7.46
C PHE A 45 -4.47 -24.78 8.16
N LEU A 46 -4.14 -23.51 7.96
CA LEU A 46 -4.85 -22.40 8.60
C LEU A 46 -6.28 -22.20 8.04
N ALA A 47 -6.52 -22.53 6.77
CA ALA A 47 -7.85 -22.43 6.16
C ALA A 47 -8.76 -23.62 6.52
N SER A 48 -8.20 -24.77 6.86
CA SER A 48 -8.96 -26.01 7.09
C SER A 48 -9.91 -25.88 8.30
N PRO A 49 -11.20 -26.19 8.15
CA PRO A 49 -12.14 -26.23 9.26
C PRO A 49 -11.93 -27.47 10.16
N ALA A 50 -11.24 -28.50 9.69
CA ALA A 50 -10.97 -29.73 10.45
C ALA A 50 -9.86 -29.56 11.50
N VAL A 51 -9.05 -28.49 11.39
CA VAL A 51 -7.99 -28.18 12.34
C VAL A 51 -8.55 -27.37 13.49
N SER A 52 -8.25 -27.78 14.74
CA SER A 52 -8.68 -27.06 15.94
C SER A 52 -8.07 -25.67 16.02
N MET A 53 -8.75 -24.74 16.69
CA MET A 53 -8.26 -23.38 16.88
C MET A 53 -6.95 -23.34 17.68
N GLU A 54 -6.84 -24.20 18.69
CA GLU A 54 -5.63 -24.34 19.50
C GLU A 54 -4.40 -24.73 18.65
N ALA A 55 -4.58 -25.70 17.73
CA ALA A 55 -3.51 -26.09 16.82
C ALA A 55 -3.11 -24.95 15.86
N LYS A 56 -4.08 -24.18 15.36
CA LYS A 56 -3.81 -23.00 14.53
C LYS A 56 -3.05 -21.92 15.31
N HIS A 57 -3.47 -21.62 16.52
CA HIS A 57 -2.80 -20.66 17.40
C HIS A 57 -1.36 -21.10 17.69
N ALA A 58 -1.14 -22.39 18.03
CA ALA A 58 0.19 -22.93 18.29
C ALA A 58 1.14 -22.78 17.09
N VAL A 59 0.64 -23.00 15.86
CA VAL A 59 1.43 -22.82 14.64
C VAL A 59 1.73 -21.34 14.39
N ILE A 60 0.72 -20.47 14.51
CA ILE A 60 0.91 -19.00 14.38
C ILE A 60 1.95 -18.51 15.39
N GLU A 61 1.84 -18.95 16.65
CA GLU A 61 2.77 -18.54 17.71
C GLU A 61 4.20 -18.95 17.42
N LYS A 62 4.43 -20.17 16.94
CA LYS A 62 5.76 -20.66 16.54
C LYS A 62 6.34 -19.81 15.39
N ILE A 63 5.53 -19.47 14.40
CA ILE A 63 5.98 -18.62 13.26
C ILE A 63 6.29 -17.22 13.73
N VAL A 64 5.42 -16.62 14.52
CA VAL A 64 5.58 -15.28 15.09
C VAL A 64 6.84 -15.20 15.95
N ALA A 65 7.07 -16.20 16.81
CA ALA A 65 8.28 -16.29 17.64
C ALA A 65 9.54 -16.41 16.77
N ARG A 66 9.50 -17.23 15.70
CA ARG A 66 10.63 -17.38 14.78
C ARG A 66 10.97 -16.11 14.00
N LEU A 67 9.95 -15.32 13.65
CA LEU A 67 10.10 -14.03 12.98
C LEU A 67 10.41 -12.89 13.94
N GLY A 68 10.41 -13.13 15.26
CA GLY A 68 10.55 -12.08 16.26
C GLY A 68 9.43 -11.05 16.24
N ALA A 69 8.25 -11.43 15.75
CA ALA A 69 7.13 -10.50 15.63
C ALA A 69 6.48 -10.21 16.99
N GLY A 70 6.00 -8.98 17.15
CA GLY A 70 5.42 -8.47 18.39
C GLY A 70 4.03 -9.04 18.72
N LYS A 71 3.59 -8.78 19.94
CA LYS A 71 2.26 -9.20 20.45
C LYS A 71 1.10 -8.68 19.59
N ILE A 72 1.24 -7.51 18.97
CA ILE A 72 0.22 -6.91 18.09
C ILE A 72 -0.07 -7.86 16.92
N ILE A 73 0.98 -8.30 16.23
CA ILE A 73 0.86 -9.18 15.07
C ILE A 73 0.32 -10.55 15.48
N ARG A 74 0.83 -11.12 16.58
CA ARG A 74 0.33 -12.39 17.11
C ARG A 74 -1.17 -12.35 17.36
N ASN A 75 -1.62 -11.38 18.15
CA ASN A 75 -3.02 -11.25 18.53
C ASN A 75 -3.90 -11.01 17.30
N PHE A 76 -3.43 -10.20 16.36
CA PHE A 76 -4.14 -9.94 15.11
C PHE A 76 -4.31 -11.21 14.26
N LEU A 77 -3.27 -12.02 14.15
CA LEU A 77 -3.32 -13.29 13.42
C LEU A 77 -4.26 -14.29 14.09
N PHE A 78 -4.31 -14.31 15.42
CA PHE A 78 -5.29 -15.11 16.18
C PHE A 78 -6.71 -14.69 15.83
N VAL A 79 -7.01 -13.39 15.85
CA VAL A 79 -8.34 -12.89 15.47
C VAL A 79 -8.73 -13.30 14.05
N LEU A 80 -7.79 -13.27 13.10
CA LEU A 80 -8.04 -13.72 11.72
C LEU A 80 -8.30 -15.23 11.66
N ALA A 81 -7.61 -16.03 12.49
CA ALA A 81 -7.81 -17.47 12.56
C ALA A 81 -9.17 -17.80 13.18
N ASP A 82 -9.55 -17.16 14.31
CA ASP A 82 -10.80 -17.36 15.03
C ASP A 82 -12.02 -17.06 14.16
N HIS A 83 -11.92 -16.00 13.35
CA HIS A 83 -12.95 -15.63 12.39
C HIS A 83 -12.88 -16.39 11.05
N ARG A 84 -11.99 -17.37 10.92
CA ARG A 84 -11.77 -18.14 9.68
C ARG A 84 -11.45 -17.24 8.47
N ARG A 85 -10.75 -16.13 8.69
CA ARG A 85 -10.39 -15.11 7.70
C ARG A 85 -8.92 -15.16 7.28
N THR A 86 -8.21 -16.25 7.61
CA THR A 86 -6.80 -16.45 7.20
C THR A 86 -6.56 -16.34 5.69
N PRO A 87 -7.50 -16.72 4.78
CA PRO A 87 -7.31 -16.49 3.34
C PRO A 87 -7.24 -15.00 2.94
N LEU A 88 -7.71 -14.09 3.79
CA LEU A 88 -7.66 -12.65 3.54
C LEU A 88 -6.31 -12.02 3.91
N ILE A 89 -5.38 -12.76 4.51
CA ILE A 89 -4.08 -12.24 4.97
C ILE A 89 -3.37 -11.39 3.88
N PRO A 90 -3.19 -11.85 2.62
CA PRO A 90 -2.50 -11.04 1.61
C PRO A 90 -3.22 -9.72 1.31
N GLN A 91 -4.56 -9.75 1.27
CA GLN A 91 -5.38 -8.56 1.01
C GLN A 91 -5.36 -7.59 2.20
N VAL A 92 -5.33 -8.10 3.41
CA VAL A 92 -5.24 -7.30 4.64
C VAL A 92 -3.87 -6.61 4.72
N ILE A 93 -2.79 -7.29 4.36
CA ILE A 93 -1.44 -6.72 4.33
C ILE A 93 -1.38 -5.54 3.34
N ALA A 94 -1.89 -5.73 2.11
CA ALA A 94 -1.93 -4.67 1.11
C ALA A 94 -2.76 -3.47 1.60
N ALA A 95 -3.95 -3.73 2.16
CA ALA A 95 -4.81 -2.69 2.72
C ALA A 95 -4.18 -1.97 3.93
N PHE A 96 -3.46 -2.70 4.78
CA PHE A 96 -2.78 -2.14 5.95
C PHE A 96 -1.69 -1.12 5.56
N HIS A 97 -0.85 -1.48 4.58
CA HIS A 97 0.15 -0.56 4.05
C HIS A 97 -0.47 0.73 3.51
N GLU A 98 -1.59 0.62 2.81
CA GLU A 98 -2.30 1.78 2.27
C GLU A 98 -2.91 2.64 3.39
N VAL A 99 -3.57 2.01 4.37
CA VAL A 99 -4.16 2.71 5.53
C VAL A 99 -3.10 3.45 6.34
N ILE A 100 -1.94 2.82 6.61
CA ILE A 100 -0.84 3.46 7.35
C ILE A 100 -0.33 4.67 6.57
N ARG A 101 -0.08 4.55 5.27
CA ARG A 101 0.37 5.67 4.42
C ARG A 101 -0.61 6.83 4.45
N GLN A 102 -1.91 6.54 4.29
CA GLN A 102 -2.95 7.57 4.34
C GLN A 102 -3.00 8.30 5.69
N ARG A 103 -2.88 7.57 6.80
CA ARG A 103 -2.91 8.14 8.15
C ARG A 103 -1.65 8.91 8.52
N GLN A 104 -0.50 8.50 7.99
CA GLN A 104 0.76 9.24 8.12
C GLN A 104 0.82 10.46 7.20
N GLY A 105 -0.23 10.70 6.40
CA GLY A 105 -0.25 11.79 5.44
C GLY A 105 0.74 11.60 4.30
N ILE A 106 1.10 10.35 3.99
CA ILE A 106 1.97 10.02 2.86
C ILE A 106 1.09 9.70 1.65
N ALA A 107 1.34 10.37 0.54
CA ALA A 107 0.68 10.10 -0.73
C ALA A 107 1.69 9.55 -1.74
N GLU A 108 1.34 8.43 -2.37
CA GLU A 108 2.10 7.90 -3.49
C GLU A 108 1.77 8.69 -4.76
N ALA A 109 2.80 9.27 -5.38
CA ALA A 109 2.70 9.96 -6.65
C ALA A 109 3.39 9.14 -7.74
N GLN A 110 2.63 8.73 -8.75
CA GLN A 110 3.17 8.12 -9.97
C GLN A 110 3.45 9.23 -10.97
N ILE A 111 4.72 9.46 -11.27
CA ILE A 111 5.18 10.53 -12.15
C ILE A 111 5.70 9.90 -13.42
N SER A 112 5.00 10.15 -14.54
CA SER A 112 5.45 9.76 -15.88
C SER A 112 6.02 10.99 -16.58
N SER A 113 7.22 10.91 -17.11
CA SER A 113 7.91 11.99 -17.86
C SER A 113 8.39 11.50 -19.22
N ALA A 114 8.41 12.42 -20.20
CA ALA A 114 8.91 12.10 -21.55
C ALA A 114 10.41 11.83 -21.60
N VAL A 115 11.16 12.40 -20.66
CA VAL A 115 12.61 12.28 -20.52
C VAL A 115 12.98 11.96 -19.08
N GLU A 116 14.17 11.43 -18.88
CA GLU A 116 14.68 11.16 -17.54
C GLU A 116 14.88 12.46 -16.74
N LEU A 117 14.28 12.53 -15.56
CA LEU A 117 14.37 13.70 -14.70
C LEU A 117 15.68 13.69 -13.90
N SER A 118 16.35 14.81 -13.83
CA SER A 118 17.52 15.00 -12.96
C SER A 118 17.13 14.92 -11.47
N ALA A 119 18.09 14.68 -10.59
CA ALA A 119 17.85 14.63 -9.14
C ALA A 119 17.27 15.95 -8.61
N ALA A 120 17.70 17.09 -9.16
CA ALA A 120 17.18 18.42 -8.80
C ALA A 120 15.70 18.57 -9.19
N GLN A 121 15.34 18.18 -10.41
CA GLN A 121 13.95 18.21 -10.90
C GLN A 121 13.03 17.26 -10.10
N LYS A 122 13.52 16.07 -9.75
CA LYS A 122 12.78 15.11 -8.90
C LYS A 122 12.47 15.75 -7.54
N LYS A 123 13.46 16.40 -6.92
CA LYS A 123 13.30 17.08 -5.62
C LYS A 123 12.32 18.25 -5.67
N GLU A 124 12.44 19.09 -6.68
CA GLU A 124 11.57 20.25 -6.88
C GLU A 124 10.12 19.83 -7.13
N MET A 125 9.92 18.81 -7.98
CA MET A 125 8.58 18.26 -8.26
C MET A 125 7.97 17.64 -6.99
N ALA A 126 8.72 16.88 -6.20
CA ALA A 126 8.23 16.33 -4.94
C ALA A 126 7.84 17.44 -3.94
N ALA A 127 8.62 18.52 -3.86
CA ALA A 127 8.32 19.68 -3.01
C ALA A 127 7.04 20.41 -3.47
N THR A 128 6.88 20.63 -4.77
CA THR A 128 5.68 21.26 -5.34
C THR A 128 4.43 20.41 -5.08
N LEU A 129 4.52 19.09 -5.28
CA LEU A 129 3.42 18.18 -5.01
C LEU A 129 3.07 18.10 -3.52
N ALA A 130 4.07 18.12 -2.64
CA ALA A 130 3.86 18.16 -1.20
C ALA A 130 3.12 19.45 -0.78
N HIS A 131 3.49 20.60 -1.36
CA HIS A 131 2.81 21.87 -1.12
C HIS A 131 1.36 21.86 -1.62
N LEU A 132 1.11 21.30 -2.82
CA LEU A 132 -0.23 21.23 -3.42
C LEU A 132 -1.17 20.29 -2.66
N THR A 133 -0.65 19.19 -2.13
CA THR A 133 -1.46 18.15 -1.49
C THR A 133 -1.51 18.26 0.03
N GLY A 134 -0.60 19.04 0.63
CA GLY A 134 -0.41 19.08 2.08
C GLY A 134 0.09 17.75 2.69
N LYS A 135 0.63 16.84 1.85
CA LYS A 135 1.06 15.50 2.24
C LYS A 135 2.53 15.27 1.91
N LYS A 136 3.17 14.37 2.64
CA LYS A 136 4.49 13.88 2.25
C LYS A 136 4.36 13.00 1.00
N ILE A 137 5.17 13.27 -0.02
CA ILE A 137 5.07 12.58 -1.31
C ILE A 137 6.13 11.48 -1.43
N GLU A 138 5.67 10.26 -1.68
CA GLU A 138 6.51 9.17 -2.17
C GLU A 138 6.36 9.09 -3.69
N ALA A 139 7.37 9.58 -4.42
CA ALA A 139 7.32 9.67 -5.86
C ALA A 139 7.91 8.42 -6.53
N LYS A 140 7.13 7.76 -7.39
CA LYS A 140 7.58 6.73 -8.32
C LYS A 140 7.69 7.31 -9.71
N TYR A 141 8.86 7.18 -10.33
CA TYR A 141 9.15 7.76 -11.64
C TYR A 141 9.11 6.69 -12.73
N ALA A 142 8.46 6.99 -13.84
CA ALA A 142 8.40 6.17 -15.04
C ALA A 142 8.70 7.01 -16.27
N LEU A 143 9.32 6.44 -17.28
CA LEU A 143 9.53 7.07 -18.58
C LEU A 143 8.32 6.74 -19.48
N ASP A 144 7.74 7.78 -20.07
CA ASP A 144 6.66 7.67 -21.06
C ASP A 144 6.91 8.64 -22.23
N PRO A 145 7.64 8.18 -23.27
CA PRO A 145 7.94 9.03 -24.45
C PRO A 145 6.68 9.50 -25.19
N ALA A 146 5.52 8.85 -25.00
CA ALA A 146 4.27 9.24 -25.64
C ALA A 146 3.71 10.59 -25.17
N LEU A 147 4.25 11.16 -24.08
CA LEU A 147 3.90 12.48 -23.58
C LEU A 147 4.45 13.62 -24.43
N LEU A 148 5.45 13.34 -25.32
CA LEU A 148 6.16 14.29 -26.17
C LEU A 148 6.99 15.34 -25.42
N GLY A 149 6.68 15.57 -24.14
CA GLY A 149 7.32 16.54 -23.23
C GLY A 149 6.47 16.82 -22.01
N GLY A 150 7.08 17.39 -20.96
CA GLY A 150 6.44 17.60 -19.69
C GLY A 150 6.29 16.34 -18.85
N ALA A 151 5.40 16.38 -17.86
CA ALA A 151 5.14 15.24 -16.96
C ALA A 151 3.64 15.11 -16.67
N ARG A 152 3.23 13.87 -16.43
CA ARG A 152 1.92 13.51 -15.88
C ARG A 152 2.11 12.94 -14.49
N VAL A 153 1.36 13.44 -13.52
CA VAL A 153 1.41 13.01 -12.13
C VAL A 153 0.05 12.44 -11.75
N ARG A 154 0.05 11.23 -11.23
CA ARG A 154 -1.14 10.60 -10.63
C ARG A 154 -0.93 10.45 -9.14
N ILE A 155 -1.87 11.00 -8.35
CA ILE A 155 -1.90 10.87 -6.88
C ILE A 155 -3.26 10.31 -6.50
N GLY A 156 -3.32 9.03 -6.14
CA GLY A 156 -4.57 8.32 -5.91
C GLY A 156 -5.47 8.36 -7.15
N ASP A 157 -6.65 8.98 -7.03
CA ASP A 157 -7.63 9.13 -8.11
C ASP A 157 -7.47 10.44 -8.90
N THR A 158 -6.58 11.33 -8.47
CA THR A 158 -6.36 12.63 -9.13
C THR A 158 -5.19 12.56 -10.10
N ILE A 159 -5.40 13.07 -11.32
CA ILE A 159 -4.37 13.15 -12.36
C ILE A 159 -4.09 14.62 -12.67
N TYR A 160 -2.83 15.01 -12.52
CA TYR A 160 -2.31 16.30 -12.96
C TYR A 160 -1.53 16.08 -14.25
N ASP A 161 -2.07 16.52 -15.38
CA ASP A 161 -1.46 16.31 -16.71
C ASP A 161 -0.87 17.62 -17.22
N GLY A 162 0.45 17.75 -17.13
CA GLY A 162 1.25 18.84 -17.66
C GLY A 162 1.96 18.48 -18.98
N SER A 163 1.55 17.44 -19.69
CA SER A 163 2.20 17.01 -20.92
C SER A 163 1.94 17.96 -22.10
N LEU A 164 2.92 18.06 -22.99
CA LEU A 164 2.79 18.82 -24.24
C LEU A 164 1.68 18.23 -25.11
N ARG A 165 1.49 16.93 -25.08
CA ARG A 165 0.42 16.25 -25.81
C ARG A 165 -0.97 16.76 -25.40
N SER A 166 -1.24 16.88 -24.12
CA SER A 166 -2.53 17.39 -23.62
C SER A 166 -2.72 18.87 -23.98
N ARG A 167 -1.67 19.70 -23.85
CA ARG A 167 -1.72 21.10 -24.23
C ARG A 167 -2.01 21.29 -25.72
N LEU A 168 -1.35 20.53 -26.60
CA LEU A 168 -1.62 20.55 -28.04
C LEU A 168 -3.05 20.11 -28.37
N HIS A 169 -3.56 19.12 -27.66
CA HIS A 169 -4.95 18.66 -27.85
C HIS A 169 -5.96 19.74 -27.45
N GLU A 170 -5.75 20.41 -26.32
CA GLU A 170 -6.59 21.54 -25.91
C GLU A 170 -6.54 22.71 -26.89
N MET A 171 -5.35 23.08 -27.39
CA MET A 171 -5.20 24.14 -28.40
C MET A 171 -5.95 23.78 -29.68
N ARG A 172 -5.81 22.53 -30.16
CA ARG A 172 -6.59 22.08 -31.35
C ARG A 172 -8.10 22.16 -31.14
N LYS A 173 -8.59 21.77 -29.97
CA LYS A 173 -10.01 21.91 -29.64
C LYS A 173 -10.50 23.34 -29.64
N ARG A 174 -9.72 24.29 -29.09
CA ARG A 174 -10.06 25.70 -29.07
C ARG A 174 -10.13 26.28 -30.49
N LEU A 175 -9.16 25.95 -31.35
CA LEU A 175 -9.11 26.41 -32.73
C LEU A 175 -10.19 25.75 -33.64
N ALA A 176 -10.72 24.62 -33.26
CA ALA A 176 -11.80 23.92 -34.01
C ALA A 176 -13.20 24.34 -33.52
N ALA A 177 -13.32 25.08 -32.43
CA ALA A 177 -14.58 25.58 -31.86
C ALA A 177 -14.89 27.02 -32.24
N GLU A 178 -14.00 27.72 -32.97
CA GLU A 178 -14.21 28.97 -33.68
C GLU A 178 -14.61 28.70 -35.15
#